data_61b5639d7c929a0c30b4fde59e6d82ce
#
_entry.id   61b5639d7c929a0c30b4fde59e6d82ce
#
_cell.length_a   1.000
_cell.length_b   1.000
_cell.length_c   1.000
_cell.angle_alpha   90.00
_cell.angle_beta   90.00
_cell.angle_gamma   90.00
#
_symmetry.space_group_name_H-M   'P 1'
#
loop_
_entity.id
_entity.type
_entity.pdbx_description
1 polymer ?
#
loop_
_entity_poly.entity_id
_entity_poly.type
_entity_poly.pdbx_seq_one_letter_code
_entity_poly.pdbx_strand_id
1 'polypeptide(L)'
;MSDTSRRARIEDVHDLALSMPYVTVDYGSTENPVYQVGRKSFVFFRSPRPDAADPETGERYPDVIVFWVPSEADKQAQVRDEASPFFTTDHFSGHPSVLLRASRIGELTRQELTELIQDAWLSRASARRAATWLRAHALT
;
A
#
# COMPACT_ATOMS: atom_id res chain seq x y z
N MET A 1 7.15 -12.94 20.90
CA MET A 1 7.77 -11.63 20.59
C MET A 1 7.68 -11.37 19.09
N SER A 2 7.07 -10.29 18.69
CA SER A 2 6.98 -10.01 17.26
C SER A 2 8.31 -9.49 16.75
N ASP A 3 8.81 -10.09 15.66
CA ASP A 3 10.03 -9.66 15.01
C ASP A 3 9.67 -8.73 13.85
N THR A 4 9.77 -7.41 14.09
CA THR A 4 9.43 -6.39 13.10
C THR A 4 10.53 -6.20 12.06
N SER A 5 11.73 -6.75 12.30
CA SER A 5 12.84 -6.69 11.35
C SER A 5 12.82 -7.83 10.33
N ARG A 6 11.93 -8.82 10.51
CA ARG A 6 11.80 -9.89 9.54
C ARG A 6 11.26 -9.37 8.21
N ARG A 7 11.49 -10.13 7.15
CA ARG A 7 10.96 -9.78 5.83
C ARG A 7 9.43 -9.80 5.84
N ALA A 8 8.84 -8.82 5.16
CA ALA A 8 7.40 -8.73 5.01
C ALA A 8 6.85 -9.86 4.14
N ARG A 9 5.59 -10.21 4.39
CA ARG A 9 4.86 -11.25 3.65
C ARG A 9 3.52 -10.70 3.21
N ILE A 10 2.89 -11.36 2.24
CA ILE A 10 1.57 -10.95 1.75
C ILE A 10 0.54 -10.93 2.89
N GLU A 11 0.57 -11.93 3.76
CA GLU A 11 -0.34 -12.01 4.90
C GLU A 11 -0.23 -10.78 5.80
N ASP A 12 0.95 -10.19 5.89
CA ASP A 12 1.16 -8.98 6.69
C ASP A 12 0.36 -7.80 6.13
N VAL A 13 0.20 -7.70 4.80
CA VAL A 13 -0.60 -6.64 4.19
C VAL A 13 -2.04 -6.71 4.70
N HIS A 14 -2.62 -7.91 4.65
CA HIS A 14 -4.01 -8.12 5.10
C HIS A 14 -4.15 -7.85 6.59
N ASP A 15 -3.25 -8.41 7.39
CA ASP A 15 -3.29 -8.27 8.85
C ASP A 15 -3.13 -6.82 9.29
N LEU A 16 -2.16 -6.12 8.72
CA LEU A 16 -1.88 -4.73 9.07
C LEU A 16 -3.00 -3.79 8.62
N ALA A 17 -3.52 -3.98 7.40
CA ALA A 17 -4.62 -3.16 6.90
C ALA A 17 -5.86 -3.34 7.78
N LEU A 18 -6.19 -4.59 8.14
CA LEU A 18 -7.35 -4.88 8.99
C LEU A 18 -7.17 -4.42 10.43
N SER A 19 -5.93 -4.25 10.89
CA SER A 19 -5.65 -3.77 12.23
C SER A 19 -5.89 -2.28 12.42
N MET A 20 -5.97 -1.52 11.32
CA MET A 20 -6.25 -0.09 11.38
C MET A 20 -7.72 0.15 11.73
N PRO A 21 -8.04 1.22 12.50
CA PRO A 21 -9.42 1.47 12.91
C PRO A 21 -10.33 1.84 11.75
N TYR A 22 -11.61 1.47 11.87
CA TYR A 22 -12.68 1.82 10.92
C TYR A 22 -12.46 1.26 9.51
N VAL A 23 -11.68 0.18 9.37
CA VAL A 23 -11.39 -0.41 8.07
C VAL A 23 -12.50 -1.37 7.65
N THR A 24 -12.91 -1.25 6.39
CA THR A 24 -13.81 -2.21 5.73
C THR A 24 -13.09 -2.81 4.53
N VAL A 25 -13.52 -3.99 4.11
CA VAL A 25 -12.96 -4.69 2.96
C VAL A 25 -14.05 -4.83 1.90
N ASP A 26 -13.75 -4.41 0.68
CA ASP A 26 -14.63 -4.57 -0.46
C ASP A 26 -13.93 -5.45 -1.50
N TYR A 27 -14.60 -6.48 -1.97
CA TYR A 27 -14.07 -7.34 -3.02
C TYR A 27 -14.60 -6.95 -4.41
N GLY A 28 -15.65 -6.12 -4.46
CA GLY A 28 -16.23 -5.66 -5.72
C GLY A 28 -16.69 -6.81 -6.60
N SER A 29 -16.47 -6.66 -7.91
CA SER A 29 -16.77 -7.70 -8.91
C SER A 29 -15.61 -8.67 -9.11
N THR A 30 -14.50 -8.48 -8.42
CA THR A 30 -13.31 -9.31 -8.48
C THR A 30 -13.06 -9.93 -7.10
N GLU A 31 -12.15 -10.90 -7.02
CA GLU A 31 -11.77 -11.50 -5.76
C GLU A 31 -10.67 -10.72 -5.05
N ASN A 32 -10.24 -9.60 -5.62
CA ASN A 32 -9.16 -8.79 -5.07
C ASN A 32 -9.67 -7.87 -3.95
N PRO A 33 -9.10 -7.95 -2.75
CA PRO A 33 -9.55 -7.11 -1.64
C PRO A 33 -9.15 -5.66 -1.82
N VAL A 34 -10.07 -4.77 -1.46
CA VAL A 34 -9.87 -3.33 -1.42
C VAL A 34 -10.13 -2.88 0.02
N TYR A 35 -9.08 -2.44 0.69
CA TYR A 35 -9.17 -1.98 2.08
C TYR A 35 -9.50 -0.49 2.08
N GLN A 36 -10.56 -0.12 2.79
CA GLN A 36 -11.11 1.23 2.79
C GLN A 36 -11.24 1.79 4.20
N VAL A 37 -11.09 3.10 4.31
CA VAL A 37 -11.44 3.87 5.50
C VAL A 37 -12.35 5.02 5.06
N GLY A 38 -13.56 5.11 5.65
CA GLY A 38 -14.52 6.14 5.25
C GLY A 38 -14.88 6.06 3.77
N ARG A 39 -14.98 4.86 3.21
CA ARG A 39 -15.28 4.57 1.80
C ARG A 39 -14.17 4.96 0.83
N LYS A 40 -12.98 5.33 1.34
CA LYS A 40 -11.83 5.65 0.51
C LYS A 40 -10.81 4.52 0.61
N SER A 41 -10.41 3.97 -0.53
CA SER A 41 -9.38 2.92 -0.55
C SER A 41 -8.04 3.50 -0.12
N PHE A 42 -7.27 2.72 0.64
CA PHE A 42 -5.90 3.10 1.01
C PHE A 42 -4.88 2.03 0.62
N VAL A 43 -5.30 0.77 0.54
CA VAL A 43 -4.51 -0.35 0.03
C VAL A 43 -5.45 -1.25 -0.75
N PHE A 44 -5.05 -1.65 -1.96
CA PHE A 44 -5.85 -2.62 -2.71
C PHE A 44 -4.98 -3.48 -3.61
N PHE A 45 -5.47 -4.69 -3.86
CA PHE A 45 -4.85 -5.63 -4.78
C PHE A 45 -5.46 -5.43 -6.16
N ARG A 46 -4.65 -5.63 -7.17
CA ARG A 46 -5.00 -5.30 -8.55
C ARG A 46 -4.97 -6.54 -9.44
N SER A 47 -5.98 -6.67 -10.31
CA SER A 47 -5.94 -7.68 -11.37
C SER A 47 -4.90 -7.29 -12.41
N PRO A 48 -4.34 -8.26 -13.17
CA PRO A 48 -3.37 -7.95 -14.23
C PRO A 48 -3.90 -6.91 -15.22
N ARG A 49 -3.09 -5.90 -15.50
CA ARG A 49 -3.43 -4.79 -16.40
C ARG A 49 -2.30 -4.56 -17.40
N PRO A 50 -2.63 -4.09 -18.64
CA PRO A 50 -1.60 -3.84 -19.65
C PRO A 50 -0.58 -2.78 -19.26
N ASP A 51 -0.93 -1.85 -18.37
CA ASP A 51 -0.07 -0.76 -17.94
C ASP A 51 1.04 -1.19 -16.97
N ALA A 52 0.95 -2.40 -16.44
CA ALA A 52 1.95 -2.95 -15.52
C ALA A 52 2.41 -4.30 -16.07
N ALA A 53 3.45 -4.27 -16.89
CA ALA A 53 3.97 -5.45 -17.57
C ALA A 53 5.49 -5.50 -17.48
N ASP A 54 6.02 -6.72 -17.59
CA ASP A 54 7.45 -6.96 -17.63
C ASP A 54 8.01 -6.35 -18.92
N PRO A 55 9.01 -5.45 -18.84
CA PRO A 55 9.55 -4.80 -20.02
C PRO A 55 10.27 -5.76 -20.98
N GLU A 56 10.70 -6.93 -20.49
CA GLU A 56 11.39 -7.91 -21.33
C GLU A 56 10.43 -8.88 -22.02
N THR A 57 9.39 -9.33 -21.32
CA THR A 57 8.49 -10.36 -21.82
C THR A 57 7.14 -9.84 -22.27
N GLY A 58 6.74 -8.64 -21.82
CA GLY A 58 5.44 -8.08 -22.10
C GLY A 58 4.32 -8.70 -21.29
N GLU A 59 4.61 -9.67 -20.45
CA GLU A 59 3.60 -10.30 -19.60
C GLU A 59 3.12 -9.33 -18.52
N ARG A 60 1.81 -9.30 -18.31
CA ARG A 60 1.20 -8.46 -17.27
C ARG A 60 1.54 -9.00 -15.90
N TYR A 61 1.89 -8.10 -14.98
CA TYR A 61 2.13 -8.51 -13.60
C TYR A 61 0.82 -8.97 -12.96
N PRO A 62 0.75 -10.22 -12.48
CA PRO A 62 -0.48 -10.75 -11.89
C PRO A 62 -0.69 -10.34 -10.44
N ASP A 63 0.30 -9.71 -9.82
CA ASP A 63 0.46 -9.64 -8.37
C ASP A 63 0.75 -8.21 -7.88
N VAL A 64 0.04 -7.22 -8.39
CA VAL A 64 0.30 -5.82 -8.04
C VAL A 64 -0.58 -5.38 -6.86
N ILE A 65 0.04 -4.72 -5.88
CA ILE A 65 -0.62 -4.10 -4.74
C ILE A 65 -0.42 -2.59 -4.85
N VAL A 66 -1.47 -1.82 -4.63
CA VAL A 66 -1.43 -0.36 -4.66
C VAL A 66 -1.56 0.19 -3.25
N PHE A 67 -0.64 1.07 -2.87
CA PHE A 67 -0.64 1.75 -1.57
C PHE A 67 -0.76 3.25 -1.82
N TRP A 68 -1.72 3.91 -1.15
CA TRP A 68 -1.77 5.37 -1.16
C TRP A 68 -0.64 5.93 -0.29
N VAL A 69 -0.13 7.09 -0.64
CA VAL A 69 0.91 7.78 0.13
C VAL A 69 0.46 9.21 0.42
N PRO A 70 1.07 9.88 1.41
CA PRO A 70 0.59 11.20 1.83
C PRO A 70 0.66 12.29 0.77
N SER A 71 1.62 12.22 -0.15
CA SER A 71 1.78 13.28 -1.15
C SER A 71 2.46 12.77 -2.42
N GLU A 72 2.38 13.56 -3.47
CA GLU A 72 3.10 13.30 -4.71
C GLU A 72 4.61 13.30 -4.49
N ALA A 73 5.11 14.14 -3.58
CA ALA A 73 6.54 14.17 -3.24
C ALA A 73 6.99 12.84 -2.64
N ASP A 74 6.17 12.27 -1.74
CA ASP A 74 6.46 10.95 -1.16
C ASP A 74 6.46 9.87 -2.23
N LYS A 75 5.50 9.93 -3.16
CA LYS A 75 5.44 9.01 -4.29
C LYS A 75 6.72 9.07 -5.11
N GLN A 76 7.16 10.27 -5.49
CA GLN A 76 8.34 10.45 -6.31
C GLN A 76 9.60 9.96 -5.61
N ALA A 77 9.71 10.20 -4.30
CA ALA A 77 10.83 9.70 -3.51
C ALA A 77 10.92 8.17 -3.56
N GLN A 78 9.79 7.49 -3.52
CA GLN A 78 9.74 6.03 -3.56
C GLN A 78 10.04 5.47 -4.94
N VAL A 79 9.43 6.02 -6.00
CA VAL A 79 9.53 5.44 -7.33
C VAL A 79 10.80 5.83 -8.07
N ARG A 80 11.45 6.93 -7.69
CA ARG A 80 12.72 7.35 -8.28
C ARG A 80 13.94 6.67 -7.69
N ASP A 81 13.80 6.07 -6.53
CA ASP A 81 14.88 5.32 -5.90
C ASP A 81 15.01 3.97 -6.59
N GLU A 82 16.11 3.77 -7.32
CA GLU A 82 16.35 2.53 -8.06
C GLU A 82 16.48 1.31 -7.15
N ALA A 83 16.84 1.51 -5.89
CA ALA A 83 16.93 0.43 -4.90
C ALA A 83 15.56 0.08 -4.33
N SER A 84 14.54 0.89 -4.57
CA SER A 84 13.19 0.67 -4.06
C SER A 84 12.43 -0.32 -4.96
N PRO A 85 11.61 -1.23 -4.38
CA PRO A 85 10.76 -2.11 -5.18
C PRO A 85 9.50 -1.41 -5.73
N PHE A 86 9.26 -0.17 -5.36
CA PHE A 86 8.05 0.56 -5.77
C PHE A 86 8.15 1.10 -7.18
N PHE A 87 7.01 1.13 -7.86
CA PHE A 87 6.91 1.70 -9.21
C PHE A 87 5.57 2.41 -9.37
N THR A 88 5.38 3.04 -10.51
CA THR A 88 4.12 3.67 -10.90
C THR A 88 3.87 3.42 -12.38
N THR A 89 2.66 3.72 -12.83
CA THR A 89 2.28 3.63 -14.24
C THR A 89 1.55 4.91 -14.64
N ASP A 90 1.38 5.12 -15.95
CA ASP A 90 0.67 6.30 -16.47
C ASP A 90 -0.76 6.40 -15.95
N HIS A 91 -1.40 5.25 -15.70
CA HIS A 91 -2.75 5.22 -15.13
C HIS A 91 -2.82 5.91 -13.76
N PHE A 92 -1.72 5.87 -12.99
CA PHE A 92 -1.65 6.49 -11.67
C PHE A 92 -0.93 7.84 -11.68
N SER A 93 -0.69 8.41 -12.86
CA SER A 93 -0.12 9.75 -12.97
C SER A 93 -1.04 10.76 -12.28
N GLY A 94 -0.49 11.55 -11.37
CA GLY A 94 -1.25 12.51 -10.58
C GLY A 94 -1.95 11.93 -9.35
N HIS A 95 -1.89 10.62 -9.15
CA HIS A 95 -2.43 9.98 -7.95
C HIS A 95 -1.29 9.75 -6.94
N PRO A 96 -1.43 10.16 -5.67
CA PRO A 96 -0.41 9.92 -4.67
C PRO A 96 -0.47 8.46 -4.18
N SER A 97 0.00 7.56 -5.01
CA SER A 97 0.04 6.14 -4.74
C SER A 97 1.27 5.51 -5.36
N VAL A 98 1.71 4.39 -4.78
CA VAL A 98 2.83 3.59 -5.30
C VAL A 98 2.35 2.16 -5.51
N LEU A 99 2.97 1.48 -6.46
CA LEU A 99 2.66 0.10 -6.79
C LEU A 99 3.83 -0.80 -6.36
N LEU A 100 3.49 -2.00 -5.93
CA LEU A 100 4.47 -3.00 -5.50
C LEU A 100 4.04 -4.35 -6.04
N ARG A 101 4.97 -5.09 -6.65
CA ARG A 101 4.71 -6.49 -6.97
C ARG A 101 4.70 -7.29 -5.66
N ALA A 102 3.66 -8.07 -5.45
CA ALA A 102 3.54 -8.92 -4.26
C ALA A 102 4.73 -9.89 -4.13
N SER A 103 5.25 -10.36 -5.25
CA SER A 103 6.42 -11.24 -5.28
C SER A 103 7.69 -10.55 -4.76
N ARG A 104 7.71 -9.23 -4.69
CA ARG A 104 8.85 -8.45 -4.20
C ARG A 104 8.64 -7.90 -2.80
N ILE A 105 7.55 -8.29 -2.13
CA ILE A 105 7.23 -7.73 -0.80
C ILE A 105 8.32 -8.06 0.23
N GLY A 106 9.03 -9.15 0.04
CA GLY A 106 10.15 -9.53 0.91
C GLY A 106 11.36 -8.60 0.85
N GLU A 107 11.37 -7.62 -0.05
CA GLU A 107 12.39 -6.58 -0.06
C GLU A 107 12.15 -5.54 1.04
N LEU A 108 10.94 -5.54 1.63
CA LEU A 108 10.59 -4.71 2.77
C LEU A 108 10.68 -5.53 4.05
N THR A 109 10.98 -4.86 5.16
CA THR A 109 10.79 -5.48 6.47
C THR A 109 9.33 -5.30 6.88
N ARG A 110 8.88 -6.09 7.86
CA ARG A 110 7.53 -5.93 8.42
C ARG A 110 7.34 -4.52 8.98
N GLN A 111 8.38 -3.95 9.58
CA GLN A 111 8.34 -2.58 10.10
C GLN A 111 8.12 -1.55 8.97
N GLU A 112 8.84 -1.68 7.88
CA GLU A 112 8.69 -0.79 6.72
C GLU A 112 7.28 -0.90 6.14
N LEU A 113 6.75 -2.12 6.02
CA LEU A 113 5.39 -2.35 5.54
C LEU A 113 4.35 -1.76 6.51
N THR A 114 4.59 -1.89 7.82
CA THR A 114 3.70 -1.32 8.84
C THR A 114 3.58 0.19 8.66
N GLU A 115 4.71 0.87 8.52
CA GLU A 115 4.74 2.33 8.32
C GLU A 115 4.07 2.73 7.01
N LEU A 116 4.29 1.97 5.95
CA LEU A 116 3.67 2.22 4.65
C LEU A 116 2.14 2.15 4.73
N ILE A 117 1.61 1.14 5.41
CA ILE A 117 0.16 0.95 5.55
C ILE A 117 -0.44 2.02 6.47
N GLN A 118 0.25 2.37 7.56
CA GLN A 118 -0.20 3.44 8.45
C GLN A 118 -0.26 4.78 7.71
N ASP A 119 0.76 5.11 6.92
CA ASP A 119 0.78 6.33 6.13
C ASP A 119 -0.33 6.34 5.07
N ALA A 120 -0.59 5.19 4.45
CA ALA A 120 -1.68 5.05 3.49
C ALA A 120 -3.03 5.32 4.16
N TRP A 121 -3.26 4.73 5.31
CA TRP A 121 -4.50 4.94 6.08
C TRP A 121 -4.64 6.41 6.48
N LEU A 122 -3.58 7.01 7.01
CA LEU A 122 -3.58 8.41 7.42
C LEU A 122 -3.89 9.36 6.25
N SER A 123 -3.41 9.04 5.06
CA SER A 123 -3.64 9.88 3.88
C SER A 123 -5.08 9.85 3.40
N ARG A 124 -5.84 8.81 3.74
CA ARG A 124 -7.22 8.62 3.27
C ARG A 124 -8.26 8.78 4.37
N ALA A 125 -7.89 8.65 5.63
CA ALA A 125 -8.81 8.82 6.75
C ALA A 125 -9.25 10.28 6.85
N SER A 126 -10.43 10.49 7.45
CA SER A 126 -10.88 11.86 7.74
C SER A 126 -9.88 12.54 8.66
N ALA A 127 -9.82 13.87 8.60
CA ALA A 127 -8.91 14.64 9.46
C ALA A 127 -9.14 14.33 10.93
N ARG A 128 -10.39 14.12 11.34
CA ARG A 128 -10.75 13.79 12.72
C ARG A 128 -10.18 12.43 13.14
N ARG A 129 -10.38 11.42 12.29
CA ARG A 129 -9.88 10.06 12.58
C ARG A 129 -8.36 10.02 12.58
N ALA A 130 -7.74 10.69 11.63
CA ALA A 130 -6.28 10.78 11.55
C ALA A 130 -5.71 11.45 12.80
N ALA A 131 -6.29 12.57 13.24
CA ALA A 131 -5.85 13.29 14.43
C ALA A 131 -6.00 12.44 15.69
N THR A 132 -7.10 11.70 15.82
CA THR A 132 -7.34 10.82 16.97
C THR A 132 -6.29 9.72 17.03
N TRP A 133 -6.01 9.08 15.89
CA TRP A 133 -5.01 8.02 15.82
C TRP A 133 -3.61 8.54 16.16
N LEU A 134 -3.24 9.69 15.60
CA LEU A 134 -1.93 10.29 15.84
C LEU A 134 -1.73 10.62 17.33
N ARG A 135 -2.75 11.16 17.99
CA ARG A 135 -2.68 11.45 19.43
C ARG A 135 -2.47 10.19 20.25
N ALA A 136 -3.16 9.11 19.89
CA ALA A 136 -3.04 7.84 20.60
C ALA A 136 -1.65 7.22 20.45
N HIS A 137 -0.98 7.47 19.33
CA HIS A 137 0.32 6.85 19.02
C HIS A 137 1.51 7.78 19.27
N ALA A 138 1.29 9.06 19.43
CA ALA A 138 2.37 10.04 19.68
C ALA A 138 2.94 9.95 21.11
N LEU A 139 2.24 9.25 22.00
CA LEU A 139 2.64 9.10 23.41
C LEU A 139 3.53 7.87 23.65
N THR A 140 3.84 7.12 22.63
CA THR A 140 4.66 5.91 22.75
C THR A 140 6.12 6.10 22.36
#